data_c00bffd8c24814a61162b714597c3fb4
#
_entry.id   c00bffd8c24814a61162b714597c3fb4
#
_cell.length_a   1.000
_cell.length_b   1.000
_cell.length_c   1.000
_cell.angle_alpha   90.00
_cell.angle_beta   90.00
_cell.angle_gamma   90.00
#
_symmetry.space_group_name_H-M   'P 1'
#
loop_
_entity.id
_entity.type
_entity.pdbx_description
1 polymer ?
#
loop_
_entity_poly.entity_id
_entity_poly.type
_entity_poly.pdbx_seq_one_letter_code
_entity_poly.pdbx_strand_id
1 'polypeptide(L)'
;MCNDTTSYICEYCSKRYVRRNAFQHHILICRLSKQDTKSYQTRADKDALLAVPTQQQLYALIIDLNTKYERLQSDYHELKRYVDNRRRKIDILEWLNENCSINENVTASGLFLNISLLDQDIEHVFELDYVKGVADIIIRFISDRYPDSKAECPLRGFMQKDGVLYVYEVVTTSEELSTGEEIETRKWQIMTNDLFERFIRVINHRLMILFRDWHRARQSTMDEDRFSEMYIKHLKTVTGGNFKDSEKTGRIRNLVYRSIRENLKSMIVYDFG
;
A
#
# COMPACT_ATOMS: atom_id res chain seq x y z
N MET A 1 3.15 42.89 28.83
CA MET A 1 1.90 42.09 28.88
C MET A 1 2.13 40.95 29.85
N CYS A 2 1.60 41.08 31.10
CA CYS A 2 1.76 40.08 32.16
C CYS A 2 0.82 38.90 31.82
N ASN A 3 1.38 37.70 31.59
CA ASN A 3 0.60 36.49 31.52
C ASN A 3 0.20 36.08 32.94
N ASP A 4 -1.04 36.32 33.32
CA ASP A 4 -1.66 35.74 34.51
C ASP A 4 -1.75 34.22 34.36
N THR A 5 -0.74 33.51 34.90
CA THR A 5 -0.79 32.05 35.06
C THR A 5 -1.75 31.73 36.21
N THR A 6 -3.01 31.49 35.90
CA THR A 6 -4.01 30.99 36.86
C THR A 6 -3.50 29.66 37.44
N SER A 7 -3.06 29.67 38.72
CA SER A 7 -2.67 28.46 39.44
C SER A 7 -3.86 27.94 40.30
N TYR A 8 -4.15 26.65 40.16
CA TYR A 8 -5.17 25.95 40.97
C TYR A 8 -4.56 25.36 42.21
N ILE A 9 -5.12 25.66 43.40
CA ILE A 9 -4.64 25.19 44.70
C ILE A 9 -5.62 24.17 45.25
N CYS A 10 -5.12 23.00 45.69
CA CYS A 10 -5.96 21.99 46.32
C CYS A 10 -6.30 22.37 47.79
N GLU A 11 -7.58 22.42 48.11
CA GLU A 11 -8.10 22.74 49.46
C GLU A 11 -7.75 21.69 50.50
N TYR A 12 -7.44 20.46 50.08
CA TYR A 12 -7.17 19.33 50.98
C TYR A 12 -5.69 19.14 51.32
N CYS A 13 -4.74 19.51 50.41
CA CYS A 13 -3.31 19.32 50.65
C CYS A 13 -2.44 20.53 50.29
N SER A 14 -3.05 21.65 49.87
CA SER A 14 -2.40 22.91 49.49
C SER A 14 -1.40 22.82 48.32
N LYS A 15 -1.37 21.74 47.55
CA LYS A 15 -0.55 21.63 46.34
C LYS A 15 -1.08 22.52 45.22
N ARG A 16 -0.15 23.13 44.46
CA ARG A 16 -0.46 24.02 43.32
C ARG A 16 -0.34 23.29 42.00
N TYR A 17 -1.27 23.57 41.09
CA TYR A 17 -1.31 22.99 39.76
C TYR A 17 -1.46 24.09 38.69
N VAL A 18 -0.75 23.99 37.58
CA VAL A 18 -0.81 24.93 36.46
C VAL A 18 -1.87 24.50 35.47
N ARG A 19 -2.13 23.17 35.33
CA ARG A 19 -3.10 22.62 34.40
C ARG A 19 -4.39 22.21 35.10
N ARG A 20 -5.53 22.70 34.56
CA ARG A 20 -6.88 22.42 35.12
C ARG A 20 -7.19 20.93 35.21
N ASN A 21 -6.83 20.14 34.19
CA ASN A 21 -7.10 18.70 34.18
C ASN A 21 -6.30 17.95 35.29
N ALA A 22 -5.03 18.30 35.48
CA ALA A 22 -4.22 17.74 36.55
C ALA A 22 -4.77 18.09 37.92
N PHE A 23 -5.29 19.31 38.08
CA PHE A 23 -5.94 19.74 39.34
C PHE A 23 -7.24 18.97 39.60
N GLN A 24 -8.11 18.77 38.58
CA GLN A 24 -9.36 18.01 38.74
C GLN A 24 -9.11 16.56 39.12
N HIS A 25 -8.14 15.89 38.47
CA HIS A 25 -7.72 14.54 38.84
C HIS A 25 -7.21 14.48 40.28
N HIS A 26 -6.34 15.42 40.67
CA HIS A 26 -5.79 15.45 41.99
C HIS A 26 -6.87 15.69 43.06
N ILE A 27 -7.81 16.61 42.86
CA ILE A 27 -8.82 16.94 43.85
C ILE A 27 -9.75 15.76 44.19
N LEU A 28 -10.09 14.96 43.19
CA LEU A 28 -10.87 13.72 43.36
C LEU A 28 -10.12 12.72 44.25
N ILE A 29 -8.85 12.46 43.96
CA ILE A 29 -8.00 11.53 44.74
C ILE A 29 -7.76 12.05 46.14
N CYS A 30 -7.45 13.34 46.30
CA CYS A 30 -7.14 13.94 47.58
C CYS A 30 -8.36 14.01 48.53
N ARG A 31 -9.55 14.27 47.97
CA ARG A 31 -10.82 14.24 48.71
C ARG A 31 -11.13 12.84 49.22
N LEU A 32 -11.02 11.82 48.39
CA LEU A 32 -11.26 10.43 48.77
C LEU A 32 -10.26 9.93 49.81
N SER A 33 -8.97 10.24 49.66
CA SER A 33 -7.91 9.87 50.61
C SER A 33 -8.12 10.47 52.01
N LYS A 34 -8.78 11.62 52.13
CA LYS A 34 -9.06 12.25 53.45
C LYS A 34 -10.40 11.82 54.08
N GLN A 35 -11.33 11.29 53.31
CA GLN A 35 -12.63 10.81 53.85
C GLN A 35 -12.48 9.46 54.56
N ASP A 36 -11.50 8.62 54.19
CA ASP A 36 -11.37 7.26 54.71
C ASP A 36 -10.73 7.19 56.14
N THR A 37 -10.19 8.27 56.68
CA THR A 37 -9.56 8.24 58.01
C THR A 37 -10.55 8.27 59.19
N LYS A 38 -11.87 8.36 58.91
CA LYS A 38 -12.87 8.51 59.98
C LYS A 38 -13.85 7.35 60.20
N SER A 39 -13.82 6.25 59.41
CA SER A 39 -14.92 5.28 59.47
C SER A 39 -14.61 3.81 59.76
N TYR A 40 -13.41 3.40 60.13
CA TYR A 40 -13.15 1.98 60.47
C TYR A 40 -12.51 1.76 61.81
N GLN A 41 -13.37 1.74 62.86
CA GLN A 41 -13.07 1.17 64.16
C GLN A 41 -14.18 0.17 64.53
N THR A 42 -14.12 -1.06 64.01
CA THR A 42 -14.72 -2.22 64.66
C THR A 42 -13.83 -3.44 64.47
N ARG A 43 -13.54 -4.12 65.56
CA ARG A 43 -12.45 -5.08 65.77
C ARG A 43 -12.75 -6.51 65.29
N ALA A 44 -13.90 -6.76 64.69
CA ALA A 44 -14.40 -8.10 64.37
C ALA A 44 -14.12 -8.61 62.94
N ASP A 45 -13.67 -7.72 62.02
CA ASP A 45 -13.49 -8.11 60.59
C ASP A 45 -12.01 -8.23 60.16
N LYS A 46 -11.07 -8.28 61.11
CA LYS A 46 -9.64 -8.27 60.79
C LYS A 46 -9.11 -9.52 60.10
N ASP A 47 -9.71 -10.66 60.27
CA ASP A 47 -9.18 -11.93 59.74
C ASP A 47 -9.77 -12.33 58.39
N ALA A 48 -10.91 -11.76 58.00
CA ALA A 48 -11.52 -11.98 56.68
C ALA A 48 -11.02 -10.97 55.61
N LEU A 49 -10.40 -9.87 56.00
CA LEU A 49 -9.96 -8.74 55.16
C LEU A 49 -8.50 -8.87 54.66
N LEU A 50 -7.77 -9.92 55.03
CA LEU A 50 -6.37 -10.13 54.62
C LEU A 50 -6.20 -10.48 53.13
N ALA A 51 -7.27 -10.75 52.39
CA ALA A 51 -7.24 -11.08 50.96
C ALA A 51 -7.74 -9.94 50.03
N VAL A 52 -8.36 -8.88 50.60
CA VAL A 52 -8.90 -7.78 49.80
C VAL A 52 -8.08 -6.51 50.03
N PRO A 53 -7.49 -5.91 49.00
CA PRO A 53 -6.71 -4.68 49.15
C PRO A 53 -7.58 -3.55 49.71
N THR A 54 -7.05 -2.77 50.63
CA THR A 54 -7.73 -1.59 51.16
C THR A 54 -7.95 -0.56 50.08
N GLN A 55 -8.92 0.32 50.26
CA GLN A 55 -9.22 1.38 49.31
C GLN A 55 -7.98 2.25 49.01
N GLN A 56 -7.15 2.53 49.99
CA GLN A 56 -5.89 3.26 49.83
C GLN A 56 -4.87 2.49 48.96
N GLN A 57 -4.79 1.17 49.14
CA GLN A 57 -3.94 0.30 48.30
C GLN A 57 -4.44 0.25 46.88
N LEU A 58 -5.76 0.18 46.64
CA LEU A 58 -6.35 0.25 45.34
C LEU A 58 -6.04 1.58 44.64
N TYR A 59 -6.15 2.71 45.33
CA TYR A 59 -5.79 4.01 44.76
C TYR A 59 -4.30 4.09 44.42
N ALA A 60 -3.42 3.60 45.28
CA ALA A 60 -1.98 3.56 45.00
C ALA A 60 -1.68 2.72 43.77
N LEU A 61 -2.36 1.59 43.64
CA LEU A 61 -2.22 0.70 42.50
C LEU A 61 -2.74 1.32 41.18
N ILE A 62 -3.87 2.03 41.24
CA ILE A 62 -4.41 2.79 40.10
C ILE A 62 -3.46 3.90 39.68
N ILE A 63 -2.87 4.63 40.60
CA ILE A 63 -1.90 5.70 40.30
C ILE A 63 -0.64 5.10 39.66
N ASP A 64 -0.10 4.01 40.21
CA ASP A 64 1.07 3.31 39.66
C ASP A 64 0.77 2.77 38.24
N LEU A 65 -0.41 2.18 38.07
CA LEU A 65 -0.84 1.64 36.78
C LEU A 65 -1.03 2.76 35.71
N ASN A 66 -1.63 3.88 36.12
CA ASN A 66 -1.77 5.04 35.23
C ASN A 66 -0.40 5.62 34.86
N THR A 67 0.53 5.71 35.79
CA THR A 67 1.90 6.19 35.52
C THR A 67 2.63 5.26 34.57
N LYS A 68 2.50 3.94 34.75
CA LYS A 68 3.06 2.93 33.83
C LYS A 68 2.41 3.01 32.45
N TYR A 69 1.10 3.19 32.39
CA TYR A 69 0.38 3.35 31.12
C TYR A 69 0.82 4.59 30.35
N GLU A 70 0.94 5.75 31.02
CA GLU A 70 1.42 6.99 30.41
C GLU A 70 2.86 6.84 29.86
N ARG A 71 3.72 6.15 30.63
CA ARG A 71 5.08 5.84 30.16
C ARG A 71 5.06 4.94 28.93
N LEU A 72 4.32 3.84 28.99
CA LEU A 72 4.20 2.91 27.85
C LEU A 72 3.62 3.61 26.62
N GLN A 73 2.65 4.48 26.79
CA GLN A 73 2.08 5.27 25.70
C GLN A 73 3.12 6.22 25.07
N SER A 74 3.96 6.86 25.90
CA SER A 74 5.06 7.70 25.43
C SER A 74 6.08 6.89 24.64
N ASP A 75 6.54 5.76 25.19
CA ASP A 75 7.50 4.85 24.56
C ASP A 75 6.94 4.31 23.23
N TYR A 76 5.65 3.96 23.19
CA TYR A 76 4.97 3.54 21.95
C TYR A 76 4.95 4.65 20.89
N HIS A 77 4.66 5.89 21.28
CA HIS A 77 4.66 7.01 20.35
C HIS A 77 6.07 7.33 19.82
N GLU A 78 7.08 7.22 20.65
CA GLU A 78 8.48 7.40 20.25
C GLU A 78 8.93 6.30 19.27
N LEU A 79 8.66 5.05 19.62
CA LEU A 79 8.95 3.90 18.74
C LEU A 79 8.22 4.03 17.40
N LYS A 80 6.94 4.38 17.41
CA LYS A 80 6.16 4.61 16.20
C LYS A 80 6.76 5.70 15.34
N ARG A 81 7.18 6.82 15.93
CA ARG A 81 7.84 7.92 15.22
C ARG A 81 9.16 7.48 14.61
N TYR A 82 9.97 6.71 15.34
CA TYR A 82 11.23 6.15 14.86
C TYR A 82 11.02 5.22 13.66
N VAL A 83 10.08 4.30 13.75
CA VAL A 83 9.71 3.37 12.68
C VAL A 83 9.17 4.12 11.46
N ASP A 84 8.28 5.10 11.65
CA ASP A 84 7.72 5.89 10.54
C ASP A 84 8.79 6.76 9.85
N ASN A 85 9.75 7.28 10.60
CA ASN A 85 10.87 8.05 10.04
C ASN A 85 11.83 7.17 9.24
N ARG A 86 12.13 5.94 9.69
CA ARG A 86 12.93 4.99 8.92
C ARG A 86 12.20 4.55 7.64
N ARG A 87 10.89 4.24 7.72
CA ARG A 87 10.07 3.88 6.56
C ARG A 87 10.05 4.94 5.47
N ARG A 88 10.09 6.24 5.82
CA ARG A 88 10.12 7.35 4.85
C ARG A 88 11.43 7.45 4.08
N LYS A 89 12.50 6.86 4.58
CA LYS A 89 13.85 6.92 3.98
C LYS A 89 14.19 5.70 3.11
N ILE A 90 13.30 4.68 3.04
CA ILE A 90 13.57 3.50 2.21
C ILE A 90 13.38 3.88 0.75
N ASP A 91 14.45 3.77 -0.03
CA ASP A 91 14.35 3.80 -1.48
C ASP A 91 13.76 2.46 -1.95
N ILE A 92 12.60 2.56 -2.62
CA ILE A 92 11.88 1.37 -3.10
C ILE A 92 12.71 0.58 -4.11
N LEU A 93 13.47 1.28 -4.95
CA LEU A 93 14.28 0.66 -5.99
C LEU A 93 15.46 -0.10 -5.40
N GLU A 94 16.16 0.51 -4.44
CA GLU A 94 17.24 -0.12 -3.68
C GLU A 94 16.72 -1.35 -2.94
N TRP A 95 15.61 -1.18 -2.22
CA TRP A 95 14.97 -2.30 -1.50
C TRP A 95 14.58 -3.46 -2.42
N LEU A 96 14.02 -3.18 -3.61
CA LEU A 96 13.66 -4.19 -4.59
C LEU A 96 14.89 -4.97 -5.07
N ASN A 97 15.99 -4.29 -5.37
CA ASN A 97 17.22 -4.92 -5.85
C ASN A 97 17.92 -5.77 -4.78
N GLU A 98 17.76 -5.41 -3.50
CA GLU A 98 18.36 -6.14 -2.38
C GLU A 98 17.51 -7.33 -1.93
N ASN A 99 16.19 -7.20 -1.93
CA ASN A 99 15.28 -8.14 -1.26
C ASN A 99 14.40 -8.96 -2.21
N CYS A 100 14.28 -8.56 -3.48
CA CYS A 100 13.42 -9.22 -4.44
C CYS A 100 14.22 -9.80 -5.60
N SER A 101 14.83 -10.97 -5.36
CA SER A 101 15.46 -11.75 -6.42
C SER A 101 14.36 -12.46 -7.23
N ILE A 102 14.30 -12.17 -8.53
CA ILE A 102 13.45 -12.88 -9.47
C ILE A 102 14.32 -13.88 -10.23
N ASN A 103 13.71 -14.98 -10.67
CA ASN A 103 14.39 -15.95 -11.53
C ASN A 103 15.01 -15.21 -12.73
N GLU A 104 16.28 -15.44 -13.00
CA GLU A 104 17.05 -14.76 -14.04
C GLU A 104 16.44 -14.85 -15.44
N ASN A 105 15.60 -15.85 -15.70
CA ASN A 105 14.93 -16.02 -16.98
C ASN A 105 13.63 -15.21 -17.12
N VAL A 106 13.17 -14.52 -16.05
CA VAL A 106 11.92 -13.79 -16.04
C VAL A 106 12.21 -12.28 -16.08
N THR A 107 11.78 -11.63 -17.16
CA THR A 107 11.83 -10.17 -17.31
C THR A 107 10.44 -9.63 -17.62
N ALA A 108 10.23 -8.32 -17.41
CA ALA A 108 8.98 -7.68 -17.78
C ALA A 108 8.76 -7.71 -19.30
N SER A 109 9.80 -7.51 -20.11
CA SER A 109 9.72 -7.67 -21.57
C SER A 109 9.33 -9.08 -21.95
N GLY A 110 9.94 -10.11 -21.34
CA GLY A 110 9.60 -11.52 -21.55
C GLY A 110 8.15 -11.82 -21.18
N LEU A 111 7.65 -11.24 -20.07
CA LEU A 111 6.26 -11.38 -19.65
C LEU A 111 5.31 -10.87 -20.73
N PHE A 112 5.51 -9.64 -21.24
CA PHE A 112 4.62 -9.04 -22.23
C PHE A 112 4.76 -9.65 -23.62
N LEU A 113 5.94 -10.12 -24.00
CA LEU A 113 6.12 -10.87 -25.25
C LEU A 113 5.36 -12.20 -25.26
N ASN A 114 5.10 -12.78 -24.09
CA ASN A 114 4.36 -14.04 -23.94
C ASN A 114 2.89 -13.85 -23.57
N ILE A 115 2.36 -12.61 -23.58
CA ILE A 115 0.95 -12.37 -23.27
C ILE A 115 0.05 -13.11 -24.25
N SER A 116 -0.84 -13.95 -23.75
CA SER A 116 -1.83 -14.67 -24.56
C SER A 116 -3.17 -13.96 -24.50
N LEU A 117 -3.78 -13.75 -25.65
CA LEU A 117 -5.15 -13.23 -25.75
C LEU A 117 -6.10 -14.41 -25.98
N LEU A 118 -7.26 -14.32 -25.36
CA LEU A 118 -8.37 -15.28 -25.53
C LEU A 118 -9.41 -14.69 -26.49
N ASP A 119 -10.18 -15.54 -27.13
CA ASP A 119 -11.25 -15.09 -28.06
C ASP A 119 -12.26 -14.17 -27.37
N GLN A 120 -12.53 -14.40 -26.09
CA GLN A 120 -13.39 -13.53 -25.30
C GLN A 120 -12.82 -12.14 -25.03
N ASP A 121 -11.50 -11.93 -25.11
CA ASP A 121 -10.88 -10.63 -24.83
C ASP A 121 -11.28 -9.57 -25.85
N ILE A 122 -11.48 -9.96 -27.11
CA ILE A 122 -11.91 -9.02 -28.13
C ILE A 122 -13.35 -8.54 -27.89
N GLU A 123 -14.24 -9.43 -27.46
CA GLU A 123 -15.62 -9.09 -27.12
C GLU A 123 -15.66 -8.20 -25.88
N HIS A 124 -14.83 -8.48 -24.89
CA HIS A 124 -14.68 -7.66 -23.69
C HIS A 124 -14.18 -6.24 -24.00
N VAL A 125 -13.24 -6.09 -24.95
CA VAL A 125 -12.81 -4.76 -25.43
C VAL A 125 -13.94 -4.02 -26.14
N PHE A 126 -14.83 -4.71 -26.87
CA PHE A 126 -15.98 -4.07 -27.51
C PHE A 126 -17.00 -3.56 -26.50
N GLU A 127 -17.19 -4.26 -25.38
CA GLU A 127 -18.13 -3.92 -24.33
C GLU A 127 -17.65 -2.78 -23.43
N LEU A 128 -16.40 -2.83 -23.00
CA LEU A 128 -15.85 -1.91 -21.99
C LEU A 128 -15.26 -0.63 -22.58
N ASP A 129 -14.66 -0.66 -23.70
CA ASP A 129 -13.77 0.25 -24.41
C ASP A 129 -12.31 -0.24 -24.46
N TYR A 130 -11.52 0.39 -25.32
CA TYR A 130 -10.11 0.05 -25.50
C TYR A 130 -9.28 0.16 -24.22
N VAL A 131 -9.44 1.26 -23.46
CA VAL A 131 -8.58 1.55 -22.29
C VAL A 131 -8.81 0.54 -21.17
N LYS A 132 -10.06 0.26 -20.86
CA LYS A 132 -10.43 -0.71 -19.82
C LYS A 132 -10.14 -2.13 -20.28
N GLY A 133 -10.54 -2.49 -21.51
CA GLY A 133 -10.33 -3.83 -22.03
C GLY A 133 -8.85 -4.21 -22.07
N VAL A 134 -7.96 -3.32 -22.56
CA VAL A 134 -6.51 -3.58 -22.54
C VAL A 134 -5.96 -3.65 -21.12
N ALA A 135 -6.41 -2.79 -20.21
CA ALA A 135 -5.99 -2.85 -18.80
C ALA A 135 -6.39 -4.18 -18.15
N ASP A 136 -7.63 -4.63 -18.36
CA ASP A 136 -8.15 -5.89 -17.82
C ASP A 136 -7.42 -7.11 -18.38
N ILE A 137 -7.07 -7.11 -19.68
CA ILE A 137 -6.24 -8.16 -20.27
C ILE A 137 -4.88 -8.26 -19.55
N ILE A 138 -4.21 -7.13 -19.32
CA ILE A 138 -2.93 -7.10 -18.62
C ILE A 138 -3.08 -7.61 -17.18
N ILE A 139 -4.09 -7.12 -16.46
CA ILE A 139 -4.36 -7.47 -15.07
C ILE A 139 -4.66 -8.97 -14.94
N ARG A 140 -5.55 -9.50 -15.78
CA ARG A 140 -5.87 -10.91 -15.83
C ARG A 140 -4.62 -11.75 -16.09
N PHE A 141 -3.86 -11.41 -17.12
CA PHE A 141 -2.65 -12.16 -17.49
C PHE A 141 -1.61 -12.20 -16.36
N ILE A 142 -1.44 -11.09 -15.64
CA ILE A 142 -0.57 -11.05 -14.45
C ILE A 142 -1.14 -11.93 -13.33
N SER A 143 -2.44 -11.83 -13.07
CA SER A 143 -3.11 -12.59 -12.00
C SER A 143 -3.09 -14.09 -12.24
N ASP A 144 -3.31 -14.52 -13.49
CA ASP A 144 -3.29 -15.93 -13.87
C ASP A 144 -1.89 -16.53 -13.76
N ARG A 145 -0.86 -15.74 -14.07
CA ARG A 145 0.52 -16.23 -14.05
C ARG A 145 1.15 -16.19 -12.65
N TYR A 146 0.70 -15.29 -11.78
CA TYR A 146 1.21 -15.08 -10.42
C TYR A 146 0.08 -15.07 -9.38
N PRO A 147 -0.69 -16.17 -9.24
CA PRO A 147 -1.86 -16.20 -8.37
C PRO A 147 -1.48 -16.10 -6.88
N ASP A 148 -0.42 -16.81 -6.48
CA ASP A 148 -0.06 -16.98 -5.08
C ASP A 148 1.16 -16.13 -4.65
N SER A 149 1.97 -15.70 -5.59
CA SER A 149 3.23 -15.00 -5.32
C SER A 149 3.46 -13.81 -6.23
N LYS A 150 2.89 -12.68 -5.83
CA LYS A 150 3.25 -11.40 -6.46
C LYS A 150 4.75 -11.06 -6.32
N ALA A 151 5.45 -11.77 -5.42
CA ALA A 151 6.89 -11.59 -5.20
C ALA A 151 7.73 -11.92 -6.45
N GLU A 152 7.28 -12.88 -7.25
CA GLU A 152 7.96 -13.32 -8.48
C GLU A 152 7.56 -12.53 -9.74
N CYS A 153 6.56 -11.65 -9.62
CA CYS A 153 6.09 -10.85 -10.74
C CYS A 153 7.14 -9.78 -11.10
N PRO A 154 7.60 -9.72 -12.37
CA PRO A 154 8.59 -8.74 -12.82
C PRO A 154 8.01 -7.34 -13.03
N LEU A 155 6.74 -7.12 -12.66
CA LEU A 155 6.06 -5.83 -12.70
C LEU A 155 5.41 -5.56 -11.35
N ARG A 156 5.76 -4.44 -10.69
CA ARG A 156 5.25 -4.08 -9.38
C ARG A 156 4.85 -2.61 -9.28
N GLY A 157 3.93 -2.33 -8.38
CA GLY A 157 3.55 -0.98 -7.98
C GLY A 157 3.44 -0.90 -6.47
N PHE A 158 3.72 0.28 -5.88
CA PHE A 158 3.65 0.47 -4.43
C PHE A 158 2.84 1.70 -4.08
N MET A 159 2.02 1.60 -3.01
CA MET A 159 1.20 2.72 -2.52
C MET A 159 2.02 3.94 -2.07
N GLN A 160 3.30 3.74 -1.73
CA GLN A 160 4.22 4.80 -1.28
C GLN A 160 4.68 5.73 -2.41
N LYS A 161 4.55 5.30 -3.68
CA LYS A 161 4.87 6.07 -4.88
C LYS A 161 3.73 5.95 -5.88
N ASP A 162 2.78 6.86 -5.79
CA ASP A 162 1.57 6.82 -6.63
C ASP A 162 1.92 6.92 -8.12
N GLY A 163 1.30 6.06 -8.94
CA GLY A 163 1.46 6.01 -10.38
C GLY A 163 2.81 5.48 -10.89
N VAL A 164 3.73 5.09 -10.00
CA VAL A 164 5.04 4.53 -10.38
C VAL A 164 4.97 3.01 -10.47
N LEU A 165 5.34 2.48 -11.64
CA LEU A 165 5.54 1.05 -11.87
C LEU A 165 7.03 0.74 -11.88
N TYR A 166 7.40 -0.37 -11.28
CA TYR A 166 8.74 -0.92 -11.24
C TYR A 166 8.78 -2.20 -12.07
N VAL A 167 9.85 -2.39 -12.84
CA VAL A 167 10.04 -3.54 -13.71
C VAL A 167 11.39 -4.18 -13.47
N TYR A 168 11.43 -5.50 -13.51
CA TYR A 168 12.67 -6.26 -13.54
C TYR A 168 13.06 -6.52 -15.00
N GLU A 169 14.19 -5.95 -15.43
CA GLU A 169 14.57 -5.92 -16.84
C GLU A 169 16.08 -6.01 -17.01
N VAL A 170 16.51 -6.40 -18.22
CA VAL A 170 17.92 -6.35 -18.63
C VAL A 170 18.34 -4.89 -18.77
N VAL A 171 19.44 -4.53 -18.12
CA VAL A 171 20.08 -3.23 -18.26
C VAL A 171 21.48 -3.45 -18.80
N THR A 172 21.73 -2.93 -19.98
CA THR A 172 23.08 -2.89 -20.54
C THR A 172 23.84 -1.76 -19.86
N THR A 173 24.79 -2.09 -19.02
CA THR A 173 25.69 -1.10 -18.42
C THR A 173 26.94 -1.07 -19.27
N SER A 174 27.15 0.03 -19.99
CA SER A 174 28.45 0.32 -20.62
C SER A 174 29.40 0.80 -19.53
N GLU A 175 29.83 -0.07 -18.66
CA GLU A 175 31.02 0.20 -17.87
C GLU A 175 32.20 0.01 -18.82
N GLU A 176 32.95 1.08 -19.04
CA GLU A 176 34.25 1.08 -19.69
C GLU A 176 35.25 0.26 -18.84
N LEU A 177 35.06 -1.04 -18.77
CA LEU A 177 36.15 -1.93 -18.52
C LEU A 177 36.90 -2.07 -19.84
N SER A 178 38.22 -1.98 -19.78
CA SER A 178 39.22 -1.97 -20.83
C SER A 178 39.14 -3.13 -21.86
N THR A 179 38.06 -3.90 -21.90
CA THR A 179 37.79 -5.02 -22.81
C THR A 179 36.65 -4.80 -23.78
N GLY A 180 35.85 -3.71 -23.65
CA GLY A 180 34.76 -3.42 -24.59
C GLY A 180 33.60 -4.44 -24.55
N GLU A 181 33.50 -5.28 -23.55
CA GLU A 181 32.42 -6.23 -23.38
C GLU A 181 31.26 -5.54 -22.66
N GLU A 182 30.09 -5.53 -23.31
CA GLU A 182 28.83 -5.07 -22.70
C GLU A 182 28.37 -6.13 -21.68
N ILE A 183 28.32 -5.73 -20.40
CA ILE A 183 27.80 -6.61 -19.35
C ILE A 183 26.30 -6.38 -19.25
N GLU A 184 25.53 -7.38 -19.63
CA GLU A 184 24.09 -7.41 -19.40
C GLU A 184 23.81 -7.77 -17.94
N THR A 185 23.29 -6.82 -17.17
CA THR A 185 22.84 -7.06 -15.80
C THR A 185 21.30 -6.94 -15.73
N ARG A 186 20.68 -7.81 -14.92
CA ARG A 186 19.26 -7.76 -14.67
C ARG A 186 19.00 -7.11 -13.33
N LYS A 187 18.18 -6.08 -13.34
CA LYS A 187 17.84 -5.35 -12.10
C LYS A 187 16.46 -4.69 -12.18
N TRP A 188 15.93 -4.37 -11.03
CA TRP A 188 14.76 -3.54 -10.92
C TRP A 188 15.07 -2.11 -11.38
N GLN A 189 14.13 -1.54 -12.13
CA GLN A 189 14.17 -0.15 -12.58
C GLN A 189 12.76 0.45 -12.62
N ILE A 190 12.69 1.78 -12.64
CA ILE A 190 11.42 2.48 -12.84
C ILE A 190 11.00 2.28 -14.30
N MET A 191 9.76 1.86 -14.50
CA MET A 191 9.18 1.69 -15.83
C MET A 191 9.03 3.04 -16.53
N THR A 192 9.74 3.23 -17.62
CA THR A 192 9.63 4.43 -18.46
C THR A 192 8.33 4.40 -19.28
N ASN A 193 7.90 5.56 -19.77
CA ASN A 193 6.74 5.63 -20.66
C ASN A 193 7.00 4.88 -21.97
N ASP A 194 8.20 5.01 -22.54
CA ASP A 194 8.58 4.35 -23.80
C ASP A 194 8.56 2.82 -23.67
N LEU A 195 8.99 2.29 -22.53
CA LEU A 195 8.93 0.85 -22.27
C LEU A 195 7.47 0.39 -22.15
N PHE A 196 6.63 1.13 -21.44
CA PHE A 196 5.21 0.81 -21.32
C PHE A 196 4.49 0.89 -22.70
N GLU A 197 4.81 1.89 -23.51
CA GLU A 197 4.28 1.99 -24.88
C GLU A 197 4.69 0.82 -25.76
N ARG A 198 5.91 0.31 -25.61
CA ARG A 198 6.33 -0.92 -26.31
C ARG A 198 5.46 -2.11 -25.93
N PHE A 199 5.14 -2.26 -24.64
CA PHE A 199 4.25 -3.33 -24.18
C PHE A 199 2.84 -3.18 -24.76
N ILE A 200 2.29 -1.97 -24.73
CA ILE A 200 0.98 -1.70 -25.35
C ILE A 200 0.98 -2.00 -26.85
N ARG A 201 2.06 -1.69 -27.58
CA ARG A 201 2.18 -2.04 -29.00
C ARG A 201 2.12 -3.55 -29.26
N VAL A 202 2.75 -4.36 -28.41
CA VAL A 202 2.68 -5.83 -28.52
C VAL A 202 1.23 -6.31 -28.34
N ILE A 203 0.53 -5.79 -27.34
CA ILE A 203 -0.88 -6.13 -27.08
C ILE A 203 -1.76 -5.70 -28.24
N ASN A 204 -1.59 -4.48 -28.74
CA ASN A 204 -2.33 -3.97 -29.90
C ASN A 204 -2.14 -4.82 -31.13
N HIS A 205 -0.93 -5.23 -31.42
CA HIS A 205 -0.65 -6.11 -32.55
C HIS A 205 -1.44 -7.42 -32.44
N ARG A 206 -1.45 -8.03 -31.25
CA ARG A 206 -2.20 -9.27 -31.02
C ARG A 206 -3.72 -9.07 -31.07
N LEU A 207 -4.21 -7.95 -30.48
CA LEU A 207 -5.62 -7.59 -30.57
C LEU A 207 -6.09 -7.40 -32.03
N MET A 208 -5.26 -6.81 -32.89
CA MET A 208 -5.59 -6.63 -34.29
C MET A 208 -5.64 -7.96 -35.05
N ILE A 209 -4.76 -8.92 -34.71
CA ILE A 209 -4.83 -10.28 -35.27
C ILE A 209 -6.13 -10.96 -34.82
N LEU A 210 -6.42 -10.92 -33.53
CA LEU A 210 -7.63 -11.51 -32.94
C LEU A 210 -8.90 -10.86 -33.52
N PHE A 211 -8.92 -9.54 -33.68
CA PHE A 211 -10.02 -8.80 -34.31
C PHE A 211 -10.26 -9.26 -35.75
N ARG A 212 -9.21 -9.39 -36.54
CA ARG A 212 -9.31 -9.86 -37.93
C ARG A 212 -9.90 -11.26 -37.98
N ASP A 213 -9.45 -12.17 -37.13
CA ASP A 213 -9.89 -13.57 -37.13
C ASP A 213 -11.32 -13.69 -36.58
N TRP A 214 -11.68 -12.94 -35.56
CA TRP A 214 -13.04 -12.82 -35.01
C TRP A 214 -14.03 -12.29 -36.08
N HIS A 215 -13.59 -11.28 -36.85
CA HIS A 215 -14.39 -10.68 -37.88
C HIS A 215 -14.57 -11.62 -39.08
N ARG A 216 -13.52 -12.29 -39.52
CA ARG A 216 -13.58 -13.28 -40.60
C ARG A 216 -14.56 -14.41 -40.29
N ALA A 217 -14.57 -14.89 -39.06
CA ALA A 217 -15.49 -15.95 -38.64
C ALA A 217 -16.98 -15.56 -38.72
N ARG A 218 -17.27 -14.24 -38.65
CA ARG A 218 -18.66 -13.72 -38.67
C ARG A 218 -19.12 -13.13 -39.99
N GLN A 219 -18.24 -13.00 -40.95
CA GLN A 219 -18.53 -12.39 -42.26
C GLN A 219 -19.68 -13.08 -43.00
N SER A 220 -19.78 -14.41 -42.89
CA SER A 220 -20.80 -15.20 -43.60
C SER A 220 -22.17 -15.24 -42.91
N THR A 221 -22.29 -14.69 -41.70
CA THR A 221 -23.49 -14.81 -40.86
C THR A 221 -24.37 -13.57 -40.82
N MET A 222 -23.94 -12.47 -41.44
CA MET A 222 -24.62 -11.17 -41.37
C MET A 222 -24.84 -10.57 -42.78
N ASP A 223 -25.85 -9.68 -42.84
CA ASP A 223 -26.06 -8.81 -44.00
C ASP A 223 -24.88 -7.84 -44.18
N GLU A 224 -24.52 -7.56 -45.46
CA GLU A 224 -23.30 -6.83 -45.82
C GLU A 224 -23.24 -5.40 -45.23
N ASP A 225 -24.36 -4.70 -45.23
CA ASP A 225 -24.43 -3.33 -44.69
C ASP A 225 -24.24 -3.31 -43.20
N ARG A 226 -24.94 -4.15 -42.45
CA ARG A 226 -24.79 -4.30 -40.99
C ARG A 226 -23.42 -4.76 -40.57
N PHE A 227 -22.83 -5.66 -41.38
CA PHE A 227 -21.48 -6.14 -41.18
C PHE A 227 -20.44 -5.02 -41.31
N SER A 228 -20.58 -4.16 -42.34
CA SER A 228 -19.70 -3.02 -42.55
C SER A 228 -19.79 -1.98 -41.43
N GLU A 229 -20.99 -1.64 -40.96
CA GLU A 229 -21.18 -0.72 -39.82
C GLU A 229 -20.56 -1.28 -38.55
N MET A 230 -20.80 -2.55 -38.24
CA MET A 230 -20.26 -3.22 -37.08
C MET A 230 -18.72 -3.28 -37.15
N TYR A 231 -18.17 -3.57 -38.34
CA TYR A 231 -16.72 -3.58 -38.56
C TYR A 231 -16.09 -2.24 -38.22
N ILE A 232 -16.61 -1.15 -38.77
CA ILE A 232 -16.09 0.20 -38.52
C ILE A 232 -16.17 0.57 -37.04
N LYS A 233 -17.29 0.26 -36.40
CA LYS A 233 -17.49 0.50 -34.96
C LYS A 233 -16.47 -0.25 -34.12
N HIS A 234 -16.31 -1.54 -34.36
CA HIS A 234 -15.38 -2.39 -33.60
C HIS A 234 -13.94 -2.04 -33.89
N LEU A 235 -13.58 -1.75 -35.14
CA LEU A 235 -12.25 -1.28 -35.49
C LEU A 235 -11.88 -0.02 -34.74
N LYS A 236 -12.80 0.95 -34.69
CA LYS A 236 -12.60 2.19 -33.92
C LYS A 236 -12.39 1.91 -32.45
N THR A 237 -13.12 0.96 -31.87
CA THR A 237 -12.95 0.57 -30.48
C THR A 237 -11.60 -0.09 -30.24
N VAL A 238 -11.22 -1.11 -31.03
CA VAL A 238 -9.97 -1.87 -30.85
C VAL A 238 -8.72 -1.02 -31.09
N THR A 239 -8.80 -0.02 -31.97
CA THR A 239 -7.70 0.93 -32.17
C THR A 239 -7.64 2.03 -31.15
N GLY A 240 -8.66 2.13 -30.27
CA GLY A 240 -8.77 3.23 -29.30
C GLY A 240 -9.03 4.57 -29.96
N GLY A 241 -9.70 4.59 -31.14
CA GLY A 241 -9.98 5.81 -31.89
C GLY A 241 -10.87 6.84 -31.19
N ASN A 242 -11.42 6.49 -30.03
CA ASN A 242 -12.17 7.41 -29.18
C ASN A 242 -11.27 8.21 -28.22
N PHE A 243 -9.97 7.93 -28.16
CA PHE A 243 -9.02 8.53 -27.23
C PHE A 243 -7.84 9.15 -28.00
N LYS A 244 -7.26 10.22 -27.45
CA LYS A 244 -5.98 10.74 -27.94
C LYS A 244 -4.86 9.75 -27.56
N ASP A 245 -3.89 9.55 -28.45
CA ASP A 245 -2.82 8.56 -28.25
C ASP A 245 -2.02 8.77 -26.96
N SER A 246 -1.73 10.02 -26.62
CA SER A 246 -1.03 10.37 -25.40
C SER A 246 -1.82 10.08 -24.10
N GLU A 247 -3.16 10.01 -24.18
CA GLU A 247 -4.02 9.79 -23.01
C GLU A 247 -4.28 8.30 -22.76
N LYS A 248 -4.42 7.48 -23.81
CA LYS A 248 -4.79 6.05 -23.66
C LYS A 248 -3.74 5.28 -22.88
N THR A 249 -2.47 5.45 -23.21
CA THR A 249 -1.37 4.75 -22.53
C THR A 249 -1.29 5.13 -21.05
N GLY A 250 -1.41 6.42 -20.72
CA GLY A 250 -1.44 6.89 -19.35
C GLY A 250 -2.62 6.36 -18.52
N ARG A 251 -3.81 6.29 -19.13
CA ARG A 251 -5.01 5.75 -18.49
C ARG A 251 -4.88 4.25 -18.22
N ILE A 252 -4.39 3.46 -19.21
CA ILE A 252 -4.13 2.03 -19.07
C ILE A 252 -3.11 1.81 -17.94
N ARG A 253 -1.99 2.56 -17.96
CA ARG A 253 -0.95 2.48 -16.93
C ARG A 253 -1.51 2.71 -15.52
N ASN A 254 -2.38 3.71 -15.35
CA ASN A 254 -3.00 4.01 -14.07
C ASN A 254 -3.95 2.89 -13.60
N LEU A 255 -4.72 2.28 -14.51
CA LEU A 255 -5.60 1.16 -14.18
C LEU A 255 -4.79 -0.06 -13.73
N VAL A 256 -3.75 -0.43 -14.49
CA VAL A 256 -2.83 -1.50 -14.15
C VAL A 256 -2.16 -1.24 -12.80
N TYR A 257 -1.60 -0.02 -12.59
CA TYR A 257 -0.99 0.36 -11.32
C TYR A 257 -1.96 0.17 -10.15
N ARG A 258 -3.20 0.66 -10.25
CA ARG A 258 -4.20 0.55 -9.18
C ARG A 258 -4.54 -0.89 -8.81
N SER A 259 -4.51 -1.79 -9.78
CA SER A 259 -4.81 -3.21 -9.57
C SER A 259 -3.66 -3.97 -8.91
N ILE A 260 -2.41 -3.68 -9.32
CA ILE A 260 -1.24 -4.44 -8.85
C ILE A 260 -0.53 -3.81 -7.65
N ARG A 261 -0.88 -2.56 -7.28
CA ARG A 261 -0.20 -1.86 -6.19
C ARG A 261 -0.31 -2.60 -4.86
N GLU A 262 0.79 -2.64 -4.16
CA GLU A 262 0.95 -3.28 -2.86
C GLU A 262 1.41 -2.27 -1.80
N ASN A 263 1.22 -2.63 -0.53
CA ASN A 263 1.73 -1.82 0.56
C ASN A 263 3.12 -2.32 0.96
N LEU A 264 4.17 -1.57 0.65
CA LEU A 264 5.54 -1.93 1.01
C LEU A 264 5.70 -2.17 2.52
N LYS A 265 4.91 -1.50 3.36
CA LYS A 265 4.95 -1.67 4.81
C LYS A 265 4.59 -3.09 5.27
N SER A 266 3.79 -3.82 4.50
CA SER A 266 3.42 -5.20 4.82
C SER A 266 4.50 -6.22 4.41
N MET A 267 5.46 -5.81 3.60
CA MET A 267 6.52 -6.68 3.06
C MET A 267 7.85 -6.53 3.79
N ILE A 268 8.04 -5.42 4.50
CA ILE A 268 9.27 -5.17 5.26
C ILE A 268 9.13 -5.85 6.62
N VAL A 269 9.86 -6.93 6.80
CA VAL A 269 10.07 -7.54 8.12
C VAL A 269 11.15 -6.72 8.82
N TYR A 270 10.78 -6.11 9.96
CA TYR A 270 11.77 -5.44 10.80
C TYR A 270 12.48 -6.49 11.65
N ASP A 271 13.75 -6.68 11.38
CA ASP A 271 14.62 -7.44 12.28
C ASP A 271 14.95 -6.52 13.47
N PHE A 272 14.35 -6.80 14.60
CA PHE A 272 14.67 -6.15 15.88
C PHE A 272 15.80 -6.96 16.51
N GLY A 273 17.02 -6.86 15.91
CA GLY A 273 18.21 -7.43 16.49
C GLY A 273 18.64 -6.72 17.81
#